data_2aafa8f44c4e1735be20f0f3ff70f9de
#
_entry.id   2aafa8f44c4e1735be20f0f3ff70f9de
#
_cell.length_a   1.000
_cell.length_b   1.000
_cell.length_c   1.000
_cell.angle_alpha   90.00
_cell.angle_beta   90.00
_cell.angle_gamma   90.00
#
_symmetry.space_group_name_H-M   'P 1'
#
loop_
_entity.id
_entity.type
_entity.pdbx_description
1 polymer ?
#
loop_
_entity_poly.entity_id
_entity_poly.type
_entity_poly.pdbx_seq_one_letter_code
_entity_poly.pdbx_strand_id
1 'polypeptide(L)'
;MLTRNKIPFISEDSTMKNALKIITSKKLGTLIVRNSKGDTTGIVTDGQIRRVGQKNKNLHDLKVKKVMTKNPIKVDKDTLVMKALSIMNENKITSLCVINPNRKNKTIGIIHIHNLLQGSID
;
A
#
# COMPACT_ATOMS: atom_id res chain seq x y z
N MET A 1 -9.31 8.67 4.73
CA MET A 1 -8.25 8.44 3.73
C MET A 1 -6.98 9.15 4.13
N LEU A 2 -5.86 8.47 4.04
CA LEU A 2 -4.57 9.10 4.22
C LEU A 2 -4.18 9.84 2.95
N THR A 3 -3.73 11.07 3.08
CA THR A 3 -3.36 11.91 1.95
C THR A 3 -1.86 12.26 2.00
N ARG A 4 -1.41 12.85 0.94
CA ARG A 4 -0.03 13.23 0.58
C ARG A 4 1.06 13.13 1.68
N ASN A 5 0.92 13.86 2.78
CA ASN A 5 1.98 13.91 3.81
C ASN A 5 1.97 12.72 4.76
N LYS A 6 0.92 11.91 4.73
CA LYS A 6 0.76 10.77 5.64
C LYS A 6 0.87 9.42 4.93
N ILE A 7 0.96 9.42 3.60
CA ILE A 7 1.10 8.18 2.85
C ILE A 7 2.51 7.64 3.05
N PRO A 8 2.66 6.40 3.53
CA PRO A 8 4.00 5.81 3.67
C PRO A 8 4.46 5.28 2.32
N PHE A 9 5.32 6.04 1.66
CA PHE A 9 5.95 5.64 0.41
C PHE A 9 7.32 5.04 0.64
N ILE A 10 7.72 4.15 -0.26
CA ILE A 10 9.08 3.60 -0.29
C ILE A 10 9.51 3.36 -1.74
N SER A 11 10.81 3.47 -2.01
CA SER A 11 11.37 3.15 -3.33
C SER A 11 11.37 1.65 -3.57
N GLU A 12 11.08 1.22 -4.80
CA GLU A 12 11.16 -0.19 -5.18
C GLU A 12 12.58 -0.75 -5.07
N ASP A 13 13.59 0.12 -5.11
CA ASP A 13 15.00 -0.27 -4.98
C ASP A 13 15.49 -0.28 -3.54
N SER A 14 14.67 0.10 -2.59
CA SER A 14 14.99 0.04 -1.17
C SER A 14 14.97 -1.40 -0.68
N THR A 15 15.54 -1.62 0.51
CA THR A 15 15.56 -2.94 1.14
C THR A 15 14.33 -3.17 2.01
N MET A 16 14.01 -4.44 2.25
CA MET A 16 12.93 -4.79 3.17
C MET A 16 13.25 -4.38 4.61
N LYS A 17 14.54 -4.26 4.95
CA LYS A 17 14.94 -3.71 6.26
C LYS A 17 14.37 -2.32 6.45
N ASN A 18 14.50 -1.45 5.44
CA ASN A 18 13.95 -0.10 5.49
C ASN A 18 12.43 -0.11 5.47
N ALA A 19 11.84 -0.99 4.68
CA ALA A 19 10.37 -1.12 4.62
C ALA A 19 9.79 -1.47 5.99
N LEU A 20 10.42 -2.40 6.70
CA LEU A 20 9.97 -2.80 8.04
C LEU A 20 10.03 -1.65 9.03
N LYS A 21 11.07 -0.82 8.94
CA LYS A 21 11.19 0.36 9.82
C LYS A 21 10.03 1.33 9.58
N ILE A 22 9.71 1.60 8.32
CA ILE A 22 8.65 2.54 7.97
C ILE A 22 7.29 2.00 8.36
N ILE A 23 7.01 0.73 8.04
CA ILE A 23 5.70 0.13 8.30
C ILE A 23 5.42 0.08 9.81
N THR A 24 6.46 -0.18 10.61
CA THR A 24 6.36 -0.20 12.07
C THR A 24 6.10 1.20 12.63
N SER A 25 6.83 2.22 12.13
CA SER A 25 6.71 3.58 12.64
C SER A 25 5.38 4.23 12.28
N LYS A 26 4.83 3.94 11.11
CA LYS A 26 3.57 4.54 10.65
C LYS A 26 2.32 3.81 11.16
N LYS A 27 2.47 2.59 11.65
CA LYS A 27 1.37 1.79 12.23
C LYS A 27 0.18 1.55 11.30
N LEU A 28 0.38 1.70 10.00
CA LEU A 28 -0.68 1.51 9.01
C LEU A 28 -0.73 0.10 8.46
N GLY A 29 0.39 -0.62 8.49
CA GLY A 29 0.47 -1.97 7.96
C GLY A 29 0.56 -2.06 6.45
N THR A 30 0.79 -0.93 5.77
CA THR A 30 0.79 -0.84 4.30
C THR A 30 1.80 0.20 3.85
N LEU A 31 2.57 -0.14 2.81
CA LEU A 31 3.49 0.78 2.14
C LEU A 31 3.16 0.85 0.65
N ILE A 32 3.19 2.05 0.09
CA ILE A 32 3.05 2.25 -1.35
C ILE A 32 4.45 2.32 -1.96
N VAL A 33 4.71 1.45 -2.93
CA VAL A 33 6.02 1.36 -3.58
C VAL A 33 6.03 2.19 -4.85
N ARG A 34 7.08 2.99 -5.01
CA ARG A 34 7.26 3.88 -6.15
C ARG A 34 8.58 3.64 -6.86
N ASN A 35 8.60 3.91 -8.18
CA ASN A 35 9.84 3.93 -8.94
C ASN A 35 10.50 5.32 -8.85
N SER A 36 11.61 5.52 -9.56
CA SER A 36 12.34 6.78 -9.55
C SER A 36 11.55 7.96 -10.11
N LYS A 37 10.54 7.68 -10.92
CA LYS A 37 9.65 8.72 -11.48
C LYS A 37 8.51 9.08 -10.54
N GLY A 38 8.41 8.42 -9.41
CA GLY A 38 7.31 8.62 -8.46
C GLY A 38 6.03 7.89 -8.83
N ASP A 39 6.09 7.00 -9.82
CA ASP A 39 4.93 6.20 -10.21
C ASP A 39 4.77 5.02 -9.25
N THR A 40 3.51 4.72 -8.92
CA THR A 40 3.19 3.57 -8.07
C THR A 40 3.43 2.28 -8.82
N THR A 41 4.32 1.43 -8.30
CA THR A 41 4.66 0.17 -8.92
C THR A 41 4.21 -1.04 -8.12
N GLY A 42 3.89 -0.86 -6.85
CA GLY A 42 3.47 -1.98 -6.02
C GLY A 42 2.97 -1.54 -4.65
N ILE A 43 2.63 -2.53 -3.85
CA ILE A 43 2.19 -2.35 -2.48
C ILE A 43 2.81 -3.44 -1.61
N VAL A 44 3.18 -3.09 -0.38
CA VAL A 44 3.68 -4.04 0.61
C VAL A 44 2.79 -3.95 1.85
N THR A 45 2.30 -5.09 2.32
CA THR A 45 1.44 -5.16 3.50
C THR A 45 2.07 -6.05 4.57
N ASP A 46 1.62 -5.89 5.82
CA ASP A 46 2.05 -6.75 6.94
C ASP A 46 1.84 -8.23 6.63
N GLY A 47 0.72 -8.57 6.00
CA GLY A 47 0.41 -9.94 5.65
C GLY A 47 1.42 -10.54 4.68
N GLN A 48 1.85 -9.75 3.68
CA GLN A 48 2.87 -10.20 2.74
C GLN A 48 4.22 -10.39 3.43
N ILE A 49 4.59 -9.44 4.28
CA ILE A 49 5.86 -9.50 5.02
C ILE A 49 5.90 -10.78 5.84
N ARG A 50 4.80 -11.09 6.52
CA ARG A 50 4.72 -12.31 7.33
C ARG A 50 4.86 -13.57 6.48
N ARG A 51 4.16 -13.64 5.34
CA ARG A 51 4.21 -14.81 4.45
C ARG A 51 5.60 -15.00 3.84
N VAL A 52 6.20 -13.92 3.35
CA VAL A 52 7.53 -13.98 2.73
C VAL A 52 8.58 -14.28 3.77
N GLY A 53 8.47 -13.72 4.98
CA GLY A 53 9.41 -13.95 6.06
C GLY A 53 9.45 -15.38 6.54
N GLN A 54 8.33 -16.10 6.45
CA GLN A 54 8.28 -17.51 6.82
C GLN A 54 9.05 -18.39 5.84
N LYS A 55 9.20 -17.94 4.59
CA LYS A 55 9.86 -18.69 3.53
C LYS A 55 11.31 -18.26 3.29
N ASN A 56 11.68 -17.06 3.73
CA ASN A 56 12.99 -16.48 3.43
C ASN A 56 13.65 -16.00 4.71
N LYS A 57 14.79 -16.63 5.07
CA LYS A 57 15.53 -16.25 6.27
C LYS A 57 16.20 -14.89 6.14
N ASN A 58 16.46 -14.42 4.93
CA ASN A 58 17.17 -13.17 4.66
C ASN A 58 16.22 -12.08 4.16
N LEU A 59 15.00 -12.01 4.71
CA LEU A 59 14.00 -11.03 4.29
C LEU A 59 14.55 -9.61 4.27
N HIS A 60 15.34 -9.24 5.27
CA HIS A 60 15.89 -7.88 5.39
C HIS A 60 16.76 -7.46 4.22
N ASP A 61 17.44 -8.42 3.58
CA ASP A 61 18.35 -8.14 2.48
C ASP A 61 17.67 -8.09 1.13
N LEU A 62 16.40 -8.50 1.05
CA LEU A 62 15.65 -8.47 -0.21
C LEU A 62 15.28 -7.04 -0.55
N LYS A 63 15.26 -6.74 -1.85
CA LYS A 63 14.74 -5.46 -2.31
C LYS A 63 13.23 -5.47 -2.29
N VAL A 64 12.65 -4.31 -2.02
CA VAL A 64 11.20 -4.15 -1.96
C VAL A 64 10.51 -4.66 -3.22
N LYS A 65 11.10 -4.41 -4.39
CA LYS A 65 10.53 -4.86 -5.66
C LYS A 65 10.41 -6.38 -5.78
N LYS A 66 11.16 -7.14 -4.98
CA LYS A 66 11.08 -8.61 -4.98
C LYS A 66 9.95 -9.12 -4.09
N VAL A 67 9.47 -8.32 -3.16
CA VAL A 67 8.46 -8.70 -2.17
C VAL A 67 7.10 -8.11 -2.48
N MET A 68 7.06 -6.91 -3.03
CA MET A 68 5.82 -6.17 -3.27
C MET A 68 4.84 -6.94 -4.17
N THR A 69 3.56 -6.65 -3.98
CA THR A 69 2.52 -7.03 -4.94
C THR A 69 2.54 -5.98 -6.05
N LYS A 70 2.74 -6.41 -7.28
CA LYS A 70 2.75 -5.52 -8.44
C LYS A 70 1.31 -5.15 -8.82
N ASN A 71 1.17 -3.98 -9.44
CA ASN A 71 -0.12 -3.49 -9.95
C ASN A 71 -1.21 -3.52 -8.88
N PRO A 72 -1.04 -2.74 -7.79
CA PRO A 72 -2.05 -2.71 -6.74
C PRO A 72 -3.37 -2.20 -7.28
N ILE A 73 -4.47 -2.65 -6.67
CA ILE A 73 -5.80 -2.20 -7.09
C ILE A 73 -5.94 -0.72 -6.75
N LYS A 74 -6.37 0.06 -7.73
CA LYS A 74 -6.50 1.51 -7.63
C LYS A 74 -7.96 1.90 -7.77
N VAL A 75 -8.36 2.90 -7.00
CA VAL A 75 -9.70 3.48 -7.11
C VAL A 75 -9.58 4.99 -7.25
N ASP A 76 -10.60 5.58 -7.83
CA ASP A 76 -10.72 7.02 -7.98
C ASP A 76 -11.00 7.65 -6.61
N LYS A 77 -10.55 8.88 -6.43
CA LYS A 77 -10.79 9.64 -5.19
C LYS A 77 -12.28 9.82 -4.87
N ASP A 78 -13.15 9.70 -5.89
CA ASP A 78 -14.59 9.86 -5.72
C ASP A 78 -15.31 8.53 -5.52
N THR A 79 -14.57 7.42 -5.36
CA THR A 79 -15.17 6.11 -5.16
C THR A 79 -15.97 6.07 -3.87
N LEU A 80 -17.21 5.58 -3.96
CA LEU A 80 -18.09 5.46 -2.81
C LEU A 80 -17.58 4.42 -1.82
N VAL A 81 -17.81 4.66 -0.52
CA VAL A 81 -17.38 3.77 0.56
C VAL A 81 -17.83 2.33 0.34
N MET A 82 -19.10 2.13 0.01
CA MET A 82 -19.63 0.78 -0.19
C MET A 82 -18.95 0.05 -1.34
N LYS A 83 -18.64 0.79 -2.41
CA LYS A 83 -17.91 0.21 -3.54
C LYS A 83 -16.50 -0.16 -3.14
N ALA A 84 -15.81 0.69 -2.38
CA ALA A 84 -14.46 0.41 -1.90
C ALA A 84 -14.45 -0.85 -1.03
N LEU A 85 -15.40 -0.98 -0.11
CA LEU A 85 -15.54 -2.18 0.72
C LEU A 85 -15.77 -3.44 -0.11
N SER A 86 -16.63 -3.33 -1.13
CA SER A 86 -16.92 -4.44 -2.03
C SER A 86 -15.66 -4.90 -2.77
N ILE A 87 -14.89 -3.96 -3.29
CA ILE A 87 -13.64 -4.27 -4.00
C ILE A 87 -12.66 -4.98 -3.07
N MET A 88 -12.50 -4.47 -1.84
CA MET A 88 -11.60 -5.08 -0.87
C MET A 88 -12.05 -6.50 -0.50
N ASN A 89 -13.34 -6.69 -0.31
CA ASN A 89 -13.90 -8.00 0.02
C ASN A 89 -13.72 -9.00 -1.12
N GLU A 90 -14.03 -8.60 -2.35
CA GLU A 90 -13.89 -9.45 -3.53
C GLU A 90 -12.44 -9.89 -3.76
N ASN A 91 -11.50 -9.00 -3.49
CA ASN A 91 -10.08 -9.25 -3.74
C ASN A 91 -9.33 -9.72 -2.49
N LYS A 92 -10.00 -9.84 -1.36
CA LYS A 92 -9.42 -10.27 -0.07
C LYS A 92 -8.23 -9.41 0.33
N ILE A 93 -8.39 -8.10 0.17
CA ILE A 93 -7.38 -7.10 0.54
C ILE A 93 -7.97 -6.12 1.53
N THR A 94 -7.10 -5.40 2.25
CA THR A 94 -7.51 -4.49 3.31
C THR A 94 -7.17 -3.03 3.02
N SER A 95 -6.52 -2.78 1.89
CA SER A 95 -6.12 -1.42 1.50
C SER A 95 -6.27 -1.22 0.01
N LEU A 96 -6.60 0.00 -0.38
CA LEU A 96 -6.70 0.40 -1.79
C LEU A 96 -5.86 1.66 -2.01
N CYS A 97 -5.23 1.74 -3.18
CA CYS A 97 -4.57 2.95 -3.63
C CYS A 97 -5.61 3.89 -4.22
N VAL A 98 -5.57 5.15 -3.81
CA VAL A 98 -6.46 6.17 -4.37
C VAL A 98 -5.68 7.01 -5.36
N ILE A 99 -6.25 7.20 -6.53
CA ILE A 99 -5.63 7.97 -7.61
C ILE A 99 -6.53 9.11 -8.05
N ASN A 100 -5.93 10.08 -8.72
CA ASN A 100 -6.66 11.08 -9.48
C ASN A 100 -6.83 10.52 -10.91
N PRO A 101 -8.03 10.56 -11.51
CA PRO A 101 -8.24 10.03 -12.86
C PRO A 101 -7.31 10.63 -13.90
N ASN A 102 -6.84 11.85 -13.70
CA ASN A 102 -5.92 12.54 -14.62
C ASN A 102 -4.47 12.11 -14.47
N ARG A 103 -4.14 11.39 -13.39
CA ARG A 103 -2.78 10.94 -13.09
C ARG A 103 -2.82 9.55 -12.46
N LYS A 104 -3.18 8.56 -13.26
CA LYS A 104 -3.44 7.19 -12.79
C LYS A 104 -2.22 6.49 -12.20
N ASN A 105 -1.02 6.96 -12.53
CA ASN A 105 0.21 6.36 -12.03
C ASN A 105 0.64 6.90 -10.67
N LYS A 106 -0.02 7.94 -10.17
CA LYS A 106 0.35 8.58 -8.90
C LYS A 106 -0.68 8.27 -7.83
N THR A 107 -0.24 7.70 -6.73
CA THR A 107 -1.09 7.48 -5.57
C THR A 107 -1.22 8.79 -4.79
N ILE A 108 -2.46 9.23 -4.57
CA ILE A 108 -2.75 10.45 -3.81
C ILE A 108 -3.36 10.16 -2.44
N GLY A 109 -3.68 8.90 -2.17
CA GLY A 109 -4.25 8.52 -0.89
C GLY A 109 -4.28 7.01 -0.72
N ILE A 110 -4.63 6.58 0.49
CA ILE A 110 -4.84 5.17 0.82
C ILE A 110 -6.16 5.06 1.56
N ILE A 111 -6.98 4.11 1.16
CA ILE A 111 -8.17 3.72 1.91
C ILE A 111 -7.85 2.38 2.58
N HIS A 112 -7.92 2.36 3.92
CA HIS A 112 -7.73 1.14 4.69
C HIS A 112 -9.06 0.72 5.28
N ILE A 113 -9.31 -0.61 5.33
CA ILE A 113 -10.59 -1.13 5.81
C ILE A 113 -10.94 -0.63 7.21
N HIS A 114 -9.96 -0.48 8.09
CA HIS A 114 -10.19 0.03 9.45
C HIS A 114 -10.73 1.45 9.45
N ASN A 115 -10.29 2.30 8.52
CA ASN A 115 -10.80 3.66 8.41
C ASN A 115 -12.27 3.67 8.01
N LEU A 116 -12.64 2.79 7.08
CA LEU A 116 -14.02 2.70 6.61
C LEU A 116 -14.95 2.16 7.68
N LEU A 117 -14.52 1.11 8.39
CA LEU A 117 -15.32 0.51 9.45
C LEU A 117 -15.54 1.45 10.63
N GLN A 118 -14.60 2.37 10.86
CA GLN A 118 -14.72 3.38 11.91
C GLN A 118 -15.48 4.63 11.46
N GLY A 119 -15.85 4.69 10.18
CA GLY A 119 -16.50 5.85 9.62
C GLY A 119 -15.58 7.03 9.38
N SER A 120 -14.27 6.82 9.48
CA SER A 120 -13.25 7.86 9.30
C SER A 120 -12.59 7.70 7.93
N ILE A 121 -12.87 8.62 7.01
CA ILE A 121 -12.41 8.54 5.62
C ILE A 121 -11.44 9.67 5.28
N ASP A 122 -10.96 10.37 6.21
CA ASP A 122 -10.07 11.53 5.97
C ASP A 122 -8.65 11.12 5.64
#